data_eab716209842644c0b6d7c73581da5c1
#
_entry.id   eab716209842644c0b6d7c73581da5c1
#
_cell.length_a   1.000
_cell.length_b   1.000
_cell.length_c   1.000
_cell.angle_alpha   90.00
_cell.angle_beta   90.00
_cell.angle_gamma   90.00
#
_symmetry.space_group_name_H-M   'P 1'
#
loop_
_entity.id
_entity.type
_entity.pdbx_description
1 polymer ?
#
loop_
_entity_poly.entity_id
_entity_poly.type
_entity_poly.pdbx_seq_one_letter_code
_entity_poly.pdbx_strand_id
1 'polypeptide(L)'
;MSSVSEIHFDRVSKWFAGKSADAEAFRAVDGLSLSIARGEMVALLGKTGCGKSTTFNLIAGLMAPSEGTLRVRGLDPFEDFDALRGKIAVVFQNDRLLPWRSAIANVELGLEMLDRPAPERRARAQFWLSRLGLAGHENDFPHALSGGMRQRVSIARAFATDASILLCDEPFSSLDEITAQRLREEFAGLVRENGKTAVFITHSINEALQIGDRVIVMTRPAKVAYDVRLDPEAKGAQDGAIRARIEEVLAA
;
A
#
# COMPACT_ATOMS: atom_id res chain seq x y z
N MET A 1 -9.47 -23.34 -9.73
CA MET A 1 -8.97 -22.35 -10.71
C MET A 1 -7.74 -21.71 -10.10
N SER A 2 -6.56 -21.82 -10.70
CA SER A 2 -5.33 -21.19 -10.21
C SER A 2 -5.54 -19.68 -10.26
N SER A 3 -5.60 -19.00 -9.11
CA SER A 3 -5.72 -17.55 -9.07
C SER A 3 -4.46 -16.96 -9.69
N VAL A 4 -4.65 -16.13 -10.72
CA VAL A 4 -3.53 -15.44 -11.37
C VAL A 4 -2.87 -14.54 -10.33
N SER A 5 -1.60 -14.77 -10.07
CA SER A 5 -0.81 -13.96 -9.15
C SER A 5 -0.63 -12.55 -9.73
N GLU A 6 -1.04 -11.52 -8.98
CA GLU A 6 -0.87 -10.10 -9.37
C GLU A 6 0.54 -9.62 -9.01
N ILE A 7 1.08 -10.11 -7.87
CA ILE A 7 2.45 -9.84 -7.43
C ILE A 7 3.08 -11.16 -7.02
N HIS A 8 4.27 -11.46 -7.53
CA HIS A 8 4.97 -12.71 -7.27
C HIS A 8 6.45 -12.48 -7.00
N PHE A 9 6.89 -12.89 -5.82
CA PHE A 9 8.29 -12.95 -5.41
C PHE A 9 8.76 -14.41 -5.48
N ASP A 10 9.86 -14.67 -6.16
CA ASP A 10 10.56 -15.94 -6.16
C ASP A 10 11.98 -15.74 -5.64
N ARG A 11 12.22 -16.11 -4.38
CA ARG A 11 13.50 -16.05 -3.67
C ARG A 11 14.20 -14.69 -3.78
N VAL A 12 13.43 -13.62 -3.70
CA VAL A 12 13.93 -12.26 -3.83
C VAL A 12 14.79 -11.88 -2.63
N SER A 13 16.00 -11.42 -2.91
CA SER A 13 16.89 -10.82 -1.91
C SER A 13 17.27 -9.40 -2.32
N LYS A 14 17.46 -8.53 -1.33
CA LYS A 14 17.98 -7.18 -1.51
C LYS A 14 18.95 -6.84 -0.40
N TRP A 15 20.14 -6.44 -0.79
CA TRP A 15 21.15 -5.91 0.11
C TRP A 15 21.64 -4.55 -0.38
N PHE A 16 22.15 -3.80 0.55
CA PHE A 16 22.76 -2.49 0.32
C PHE A 16 24.22 -2.56 0.74
N ALA A 17 25.10 -1.97 -0.04
CA ALA A 17 26.50 -1.86 0.30
C ALA A 17 26.68 -1.14 1.65
N GLY A 18 27.65 -1.57 2.42
CA GLY A 18 28.03 -0.86 3.65
C GLY A 18 28.49 0.56 3.36
N LYS A 19 28.39 1.44 4.35
CA LYS A 19 28.76 2.87 4.21
C LYS A 19 30.27 3.11 4.04
N SER A 20 31.11 2.09 4.28
CA SER A 20 32.55 2.11 4.05
C SER A 20 32.98 0.81 3.37
N ALA A 21 34.19 0.80 2.78
CA ALA A 21 34.73 -0.37 2.07
C ALA A 21 34.79 -1.64 2.92
N ASP A 22 34.99 -1.48 4.25
CA ASP A 22 35.08 -2.58 5.21
C ASP A 22 33.75 -2.89 5.93
N ALA A 23 32.67 -2.18 5.63
CA ALA A 23 31.38 -2.43 6.26
C ALA A 23 30.63 -3.55 5.54
N GLU A 24 30.14 -4.53 6.32
CA GLU A 24 29.31 -5.61 5.79
C GLU A 24 28.06 -5.08 5.07
N ALA A 25 27.68 -5.76 3.98
CA ALA A 25 26.47 -5.45 3.25
C ALA A 25 25.24 -5.69 4.15
N PHE A 26 24.36 -4.69 4.24
CA PHE A 26 23.11 -4.81 4.97
C PHE A 26 22.08 -5.54 4.13
N ARG A 27 21.67 -6.75 4.55
CA ARG A 27 20.61 -7.51 3.91
C ARG A 27 19.25 -7.04 4.43
N ALA A 28 18.49 -6.38 3.58
CA ALA A 28 17.17 -5.87 3.90
C ALA A 28 16.04 -6.88 3.62
N VAL A 29 16.19 -7.66 2.54
CA VAL A 29 15.29 -8.76 2.15
C VAL A 29 16.14 -9.98 1.88
N ASP A 30 15.71 -11.18 2.34
CA ASP A 30 16.49 -12.40 2.26
C ASP A 30 15.63 -13.59 1.81
N GLY A 31 15.74 -13.95 0.54
CA GLY A 31 15.07 -15.10 -0.06
C GLY A 31 13.55 -15.05 0.01
N LEU A 32 12.95 -13.86 -0.02
CA LEU A 32 11.50 -13.67 0.09
C LEU A 32 10.79 -14.37 -1.07
N SER A 33 9.90 -15.33 -0.73
CA SER A 33 8.98 -15.96 -1.67
C SER A 33 7.55 -15.72 -1.21
N LEU A 34 6.76 -15.04 -2.04
CA LEU A 34 5.42 -14.58 -1.72
C LEU A 34 4.61 -14.37 -2.99
N SER A 35 3.35 -14.79 -2.97
CA SER A 35 2.40 -14.50 -4.04
C SER A 35 1.19 -13.78 -3.48
N ILE A 36 0.75 -12.72 -4.15
CA ILE A 36 -0.47 -11.97 -3.85
C ILE A 36 -1.40 -12.13 -5.04
N ALA A 37 -2.61 -12.61 -4.78
CA ALA A 37 -3.61 -12.83 -5.80
C ALA A 37 -4.27 -11.52 -6.23
N ARG A 38 -4.83 -11.49 -7.44
CA ARG A 38 -5.63 -10.36 -7.91
C ARG A 38 -6.87 -10.17 -7.02
N GLY A 39 -7.13 -8.93 -6.61
CA GLY A 39 -8.23 -8.57 -5.72
C GLY A 39 -8.00 -8.88 -4.25
N GLU A 40 -6.84 -9.44 -3.89
CA GLU A 40 -6.48 -9.73 -2.50
C GLU A 40 -6.00 -8.46 -1.80
N MET A 41 -6.43 -8.26 -0.55
CA MET A 41 -5.99 -7.17 0.31
C MET A 41 -5.07 -7.73 1.39
N VAL A 42 -3.76 -7.49 1.24
CA VAL A 42 -2.70 -8.08 2.07
C VAL A 42 -2.10 -7.03 3.00
N ALA A 43 -2.07 -7.32 4.28
CA ALA A 43 -1.34 -6.53 5.27
C ALA A 43 0.07 -7.11 5.50
N LEU A 44 1.10 -6.34 5.20
CA LEU A 44 2.50 -6.64 5.55
C LEU A 44 2.81 -6.02 6.91
N LEU A 45 2.84 -6.85 7.94
CA LEU A 45 3.07 -6.45 9.31
C LEU A 45 4.51 -6.78 9.75
N GLY A 46 5.12 -5.95 10.57
CA GLY A 46 6.44 -6.21 11.14
C GLY A 46 7.03 -5.01 11.85
N LYS A 47 8.04 -5.24 12.68
CA LYS A 47 8.77 -4.18 13.41
C LYS A 47 9.41 -3.18 12.44
N THR A 48 9.66 -1.97 12.93
CA THR A 48 10.44 -0.97 12.17
C THR A 48 11.80 -1.53 11.78
N GLY A 49 12.21 -1.31 10.52
CA GLY A 49 13.48 -1.78 10.00
C GLY A 49 13.53 -3.26 9.59
N CYS A 50 12.40 -4.00 9.57
CA CYS A 50 12.38 -5.39 9.12
C CYS A 50 12.39 -5.56 7.59
N GLY A 51 12.39 -4.47 6.79
CA GLY A 51 12.47 -4.53 5.34
C GLY A 51 11.16 -4.27 4.59
N LYS A 52 10.06 -3.90 5.26
CA LYS A 52 8.77 -3.60 4.62
C LYS A 52 8.88 -2.51 3.54
N SER A 53 9.51 -1.40 3.86
CA SER A 53 9.70 -0.29 2.90
C SER A 53 10.59 -0.70 1.73
N THR A 54 11.55 -1.61 1.93
CA THR A 54 12.34 -2.18 0.83
C THR A 54 11.46 -3.06 -0.05
N THR A 55 10.62 -3.92 0.54
CA THR A 55 9.65 -4.74 -0.19
C THR A 55 8.67 -3.88 -0.98
N PHE A 56 8.19 -2.79 -0.38
CA PHE A 56 7.35 -1.80 -1.05
C PHE A 56 8.04 -1.19 -2.28
N ASN A 57 9.28 -0.71 -2.11
CA ASN A 57 10.03 -0.09 -3.20
C ASN A 57 10.36 -1.08 -4.33
N LEU A 58 10.57 -2.36 -4.00
CA LEU A 58 10.70 -3.43 -5.00
C LEU A 58 9.41 -3.58 -5.81
N ILE A 59 8.24 -3.69 -5.16
CA ILE A 59 6.94 -3.80 -5.86
C ILE A 59 6.67 -2.55 -6.71
N ALA A 60 7.01 -1.36 -6.18
CA ALA A 60 6.81 -0.09 -6.87
C ALA A 60 7.77 0.12 -8.07
N GLY A 61 8.75 -0.78 -8.28
CA GLY A 61 9.74 -0.64 -9.34
C GLY A 61 10.79 0.44 -9.10
N LEU A 62 10.89 0.94 -7.85
CA LEU A 62 11.85 1.99 -7.49
C LEU A 62 13.27 1.45 -7.25
N MET A 63 13.43 0.14 -7.17
CA MET A 63 14.70 -0.54 -7.07
C MET A 63 14.62 -1.97 -7.62
N ALA A 64 15.70 -2.45 -8.21
CA ALA A 64 15.84 -3.85 -8.62
C ALA A 64 16.17 -4.75 -7.42
N PRO A 65 15.74 -6.02 -7.42
CA PRO A 65 16.24 -7.02 -6.50
C PRO A 65 17.76 -7.24 -6.73
N SER A 66 18.47 -7.71 -5.71
CA SER A 66 19.86 -8.14 -5.84
C SER A 66 19.96 -9.58 -6.32
N GLU A 67 18.99 -10.43 -5.94
CA GLU A 67 18.81 -11.80 -6.39
C GLU A 67 17.33 -12.17 -6.43
N GLY A 68 17.02 -13.26 -7.13
CA GLY A 68 15.67 -13.77 -7.31
C GLY A 68 14.90 -13.00 -8.37
N THR A 69 13.61 -13.27 -8.47
CA THR A 69 12.73 -12.67 -9.48
C THR A 69 11.49 -12.08 -8.85
N LEU A 70 11.17 -10.85 -9.19
CA LEU A 70 9.90 -10.20 -8.85
C LEU A 70 9.09 -9.98 -10.12
N ARG A 71 7.81 -10.33 -10.08
CA ARG A 71 6.85 -10.05 -11.15
C ARG A 71 5.63 -9.33 -10.60
N VAL A 72 5.26 -8.24 -11.24
CA VAL A 72 4.02 -7.50 -10.99
C VAL A 72 3.21 -7.55 -12.29
N ARG A 73 2.05 -8.19 -12.26
CA ARG A 73 1.24 -8.45 -13.47
C ARG A 73 2.03 -9.17 -14.57
N GLY A 74 2.97 -10.04 -14.19
CA GLY A 74 3.84 -10.77 -15.11
C GLY A 74 5.05 -9.99 -15.62
N LEU A 75 5.16 -8.68 -15.33
CA LEU A 75 6.25 -7.80 -15.74
C LEU A 75 7.29 -7.65 -14.63
N ASP A 76 8.53 -7.34 -15.00
CA ASP A 76 9.54 -6.91 -14.03
C ASP A 76 9.30 -5.45 -13.65
N PRO A 77 9.02 -5.12 -12.36
CA PRO A 77 8.62 -3.76 -12.03
C PRO A 77 9.72 -2.72 -12.20
N PHE A 78 10.99 -3.11 -12.17
CA PHE A 78 12.12 -2.20 -12.37
C PHE A 78 12.47 -2.04 -13.85
N GLU A 79 12.59 -3.14 -14.58
CA GLU A 79 12.97 -3.12 -16.00
C GLU A 79 11.81 -2.64 -16.89
N ASP A 80 10.57 -3.08 -16.58
CA ASP A 80 9.36 -2.74 -17.35
C ASP A 80 8.56 -1.60 -16.69
N PHE A 81 9.24 -0.66 -16.01
CA PHE A 81 8.62 0.41 -15.19
C PHE A 81 7.56 1.20 -15.96
N ASP A 82 7.86 1.60 -17.19
CA ASP A 82 6.94 2.36 -18.04
C ASP A 82 5.68 1.55 -18.43
N ALA A 83 5.80 0.24 -18.60
CA ALA A 83 4.65 -0.64 -18.90
C ALA A 83 3.69 -0.78 -17.70
N LEU A 84 4.18 -0.53 -16.49
CA LEU A 84 3.40 -0.51 -15.24
C LEU A 84 2.84 0.87 -14.90
N ARG A 85 3.12 1.89 -15.70
CA ARG A 85 2.57 3.26 -15.51
C ARG A 85 1.04 3.22 -15.47
N GLY A 86 0.47 3.76 -14.39
CA GLY A 86 -0.97 3.74 -14.14
C GLY A 86 -1.56 2.39 -13.70
N LYS A 87 -0.74 1.36 -13.49
CA LYS A 87 -1.18 0.06 -12.93
C LYS A 87 -1.00 -0.02 -11.43
N ILE A 88 -0.08 0.77 -10.90
CA ILE A 88 0.22 0.89 -9.47
C ILE A 88 -0.05 2.32 -9.04
N ALA A 89 -0.79 2.50 -7.95
CA ALA A 89 -0.93 3.78 -7.27
C ALA A 89 -0.48 3.64 -5.81
N VAL A 90 0.03 4.74 -5.26
CA VAL A 90 0.63 4.76 -3.93
C VAL A 90 -0.13 5.70 -3.01
N VAL A 91 -0.41 5.22 -1.79
CA VAL A 91 -0.89 6.02 -0.66
C VAL A 91 0.18 6.00 0.41
N PHE A 92 0.74 7.17 0.72
CA PHE A 92 1.83 7.31 1.69
C PHE A 92 1.31 7.62 3.10
N GLN A 93 2.13 7.37 4.10
CA GLN A 93 1.92 7.74 5.49
C GLN A 93 1.66 9.26 5.65
N ASN A 94 2.49 10.09 5.02
CA ASN A 94 2.24 11.51 4.87
C ASN A 94 1.52 11.72 3.55
N ASP A 95 0.46 12.50 3.55
CA ASP A 95 -0.44 12.72 2.40
C ASP A 95 0.27 13.13 1.09
N ARG A 96 1.47 13.71 1.19
CA ARG A 96 2.29 14.19 0.07
C ARG A 96 1.50 15.02 -0.93
N LEU A 97 0.60 15.86 -0.43
CA LEU A 97 -0.10 16.83 -1.24
C LEU A 97 0.84 17.98 -1.61
N LEU A 98 0.71 18.45 -2.84
CA LEU A 98 1.42 19.63 -3.30
C LEU A 98 0.76 20.87 -2.65
N PRO A 99 1.48 21.61 -1.78
CA PRO A 99 0.87 22.69 -0.98
C PRO A 99 0.39 23.88 -1.80
N TRP A 100 0.87 24.02 -3.04
CA TRP A 100 0.47 25.07 -3.99
C TRP A 100 -0.65 24.63 -4.95
N ARG A 101 -1.22 23.43 -4.77
CA ARG A 101 -2.36 22.91 -5.52
C ARG A 101 -3.55 22.74 -4.60
N SER A 102 -4.75 23.06 -5.10
CA SER A 102 -6.00 22.75 -4.40
C SER A 102 -6.23 21.24 -4.28
N ALA A 103 -7.20 20.81 -3.48
CA ALA A 103 -7.57 19.40 -3.31
C ALA A 103 -7.83 18.72 -4.65
N ILE A 104 -8.66 19.33 -5.51
CA ILE A 104 -8.98 18.74 -6.82
C ILE A 104 -7.75 18.68 -7.73
N ALA A 105 -6.91 19.72 -7.75
CA ALA A 105 -5.69 19.74 -8.55
C ALA A 105 -4.66 18.72 -8.06
N ASN A 106 -4.65 18.39 -6.76
CA ASN A 106 -3.86 17.30 -6.22
C ASN A 106 -4.37 15.92 -6.69
N VAL A 107 -5.68 15.73 -6.78
CA VAL A 107 -6.26 14.48 -7.30
C VAL A 107 -6.01 14.34 -8.80
N GLU A 108 -6.13 15.43 -9.56
CA GLU A 108 -5.86 15.46 -11.01
C GLU A 108 -4.41 15.10 -11.35
N LEU A 109 -3.44 15.29 -10.44
CA LEU A 109 -2.01 15.12 -10.69
C LEU A 109 -1.66 13.73 -11.28
N GLY A 110 -2.19 12.66 -10.71
CA GLY A 110 -1.93 11.31 -11.22
C GLY A 110 -2.47 11.11 -12.64
N LEU A 111 -3.61 11.72 -12.94
CA LEU A 111 -4.23 11.67 -14.28
C LEU A 111 -3.50 12.57 -15.29
N GLU A 112 -2.92 13.70 -14.84
CA GLU A 112 -2.02 14.53 -15.66
C GLU A 112 -0.80 13.72 -16.09
N MET A 113 -0.18 13.00 -15.16
CA MET A 113 0.96 12.14 -15.45
C MET A 113 0.63 10.97 -16.39
N LEU A 114 -0.66 10.60 -16.49
CA LEU A 114 -1.17 9.59 -17.43
C LEU A 114 -1.69 10.20 -18.74
N ASP A 115 -1.43 11.48 -19.00
CA ASP A 115 -1.80 12.21 -20.21
C ASP A 115 -3.32 12.21 -20.48
N ARG A 116 -4.16 12.12 -19.43
CA ARG A 116 -5.63 12.15 -19.55
C ARG A 116 -6.13 13.55 -19.91
N PRO A 117 -7.17 13.68 -20.78
CA PRO A 117 -7.75 14.97 -21.14
C PRO A 117 -8.28 15.75 -19.92
N ALA A 118 -8.13 17.07 -19.90
CA ALA A 118 -8.53 17.91 -18.77
C ALA A 118 -10.00 17.71 -18.29
N PRO A 119 -11.01 17.58 -19.19
CA PRO A 119 -12.38 17.33 -18.76
C PRO A 119 -12.53 15.98 -18.04
N GLU A 120 -11.86 14.93 -18.50
CA GLU A 120 -11.87 13.60 -17.85
C GLU A 120 -11.21 13.68 -16.47
N ARG A 121 -10.05 14.33 -16.37
CA ARG A 121 -9.34 14.51 -15.08
C ARG A 121 -10.24 15.20 -14.06
N ARG A 122 -10.87 16.30 -14.47
CA ARG A 122 -11.75 17.10 -13.61
C ARG A 122 -12.95 16.28 -13.11
N ALA A 123 -13.62 15.58 -14.02
CA ALA A 123 -14.77 14.75 -13.69
C ALA A 123 -14.42 13.63 -12.71
N ARG A 124 -13.31 12.93 -12.96
CA ARG A 124 -12.85 11.84 -12.07
C ARG A 124 -12.40 12.37 -10.71
N ALA A 125 -11.72 13.49 -10.67
CA ALA A 125 -11.28 14.10 -9.41
C ALA A 125 -12.48 14.56 -8.58
N GLN A 126 -13.47 15.20 -9.17
CA GLN A 126 -14.72 15.57 -8.50
C GLN A 126 -15.46 14.36 -7.95
N PHE A 127 -15.59 13.30 -8.76
CA PHE A 127 -16.24 12.05 -8.34
C PHE A 127 -15.58 11.47 -7.09
N TRP A 128 -14.25 11.32 -7.08
CA TRP A 128 -13.54 10.70 -5.96
C TRP A 128 -13.51 11.60 -4.70
N LEU A 129 -13.41 12.93 -4.87
CA LEU A 129 -13.53 13.85 -3.73
C LEU A 129 -14.91 13.75 -3.09
N SER A 130 -15.97 13.77 -3.90
CA SER A 130 -17.35 13.62 -3.40
C SER A 130 -17.55 12.25 -2.73
N ARG A 131 -17.07 11.16 -3.33
CA ARG A 131 -17.18 9.80 -2.79
C ARG A 131 -16.49 9.64 -1.43
N LEU A 132 -15.44 10.44 -1.19
CA LEU A 132 -14.68 10.48 0.06
C LEU A 132 -15.12 11.61 1.00
N GLY A 133 -16.33 12.17 0.81
CA GLY A 133 -16.91 13.15 1.73
C GLY A 133 -16.23 14.52 1.71
N LEU A 134 -15.61 14.89 0.59
CA LEU A 134 -14.93 16.18 0.40
C LEU A 134 -15.67 17.12 -0.56
N ALA A 135 -16.98 16.89 -0.77
CA ALA A 135 -17.83 17.81 -1.53
C ALA A 135 -17.84 19.19 -0.87
N GLY A 136 -17.60 20.24 -1.66
CA GLY A 136 -17.47 21.62 -1.18
C GLY A 136 -16.05 22.03 -0.77
N HIS A 137 -15.08 21.08 -0.74
CA HIS A 137 -13.68 21.32 -0.38
C HIS A 137 -12.71 21.16 -1.58
N GLU A 138 -13.24 21.08 -2.81
CA GLU A 138 -12.46 20.81 -4.02
C GLU A 138 -11.39 21.88 -4.27
N ASN A 139 -11.69 23.13 -3.94
CA ASN A 139 -10.81 24.26 -4.19
C ASN A 139 -9.95 24.63 -2.97
N ASP A 140 -10.12 23.95 -1.84
CA ASP A 140 -9.31 24.19 -0.65
C ASP A 140 -7.87 23.71 -0.87
N PHE A 141 -6.94 24.48 -0.31
CA PHE A 141 -5.51 24.11 -0.31
C PHE A 141 -5.18 23.23 0.91
N PRO A 142 -4.11 22.42 0.86
CA PRO A 142 -3.75 21.50 1.94
C PRO A 142 -3.68 22.13 3.34
N HIS A 143 -3.26 23.40 3.44
CA HIS A 143 -3.16 24.11 4.72
C HIS A 143 -4.54 24.46 5.32
N ALA A 144 -5.61 24.49 4.53
CA ALA A 144 -6.98 24.73 4.99
C ALA A 144 -7.72 23.42 5.36
N LEU A 145 -7.13 22.26 5.07
CA LEU A 145 -7.72 20.95 5.29
C LEU A 145 -7.23 20.33 6.61
N SER A 146 -8.11 19.62 7.33
CA SER A 146 -7.71 18.80 8.46
C SER A 146 -6.81 17.64 8.03
N GLY A 147 -6.08 16.99 8.96
CA GLY A 147 -5.24 15.82 8.66
C GLY A 147 -6.02 14.69 7.98
N GLY A 148 -7.22 14.38 8.49
CA GLY A 148 -8.10 13.37 7.88
C GLY A 148 -8.59 13.77 6.48
N MET A 149 -8.90 15.05 6.25
CA MET A 149 -9.28 15.54 4.92
C MET A 149 -8.12 15.45 3.93
N ARG A 150 -6.91 15.82 4.33
CA ARG A 150 -5.70 15.66 3.48
C ARG A 150 -5.47 14.20 3.11
N GLN A 151 -5.61 13.27 4.07
CA GLN A 151 -5.47 11.84 3.79
C GLN A 151 -6.54 11.34 2.82
N ARG A 152 -7.79 11.80 2.94
CA ARG A 152 -8.86 11.51 1.98
C ARG A 152 -8.53 12.03 0.57
N VAL A 153 -7.94 13.22 0.43
CA VAL A 153 -7.45 13.75 -0.86
C VAL A 153 -6.35 12.83 -1.44
N SER A 154 -5.42 12.35 -0.60
CA SER A 154 -4.37 11.41 -1.04
C SER A 154 -4.96 10.08 -1.53
N ILE A 155 -5.97 9.55 -0.84
CA ILE A 155 -6.71 8.36 -1.26
C ILE A 155 -7.47 8.63 -2.57
N ALA A 156 -8.17 9.76 -2.69
CA ALA A 156 -8.87 10.17 -3.91
C ALA A 156 -7.90 10.21 -5.11
N ARG A 157 -6.69 10.76 -4.91
CA ARG A 157 -5.63 10.80 -5.94
C ARG A 157 -5.24 9.41 -6.42
N ALA A 158 -5.08 8.45 -5.50
CA ALA A 158 -4.75 7.08 -5.85
C ALA A 158 -5.88 6.38 -6.62
N PHE A 159 -7.12 6.51 -6.16
CA PHE A 159 -8.28 5.89 -6.81
C PHE A 159 -8.61 6.51 -8.17
N ALA A 160 -8.39 7.82 -8.35
CA ALA A 160 -8.67 8.52 -9.59
C ALA A 160 -7.88 7.97 -10.79
N THR A 161 -6.68 7.46 -10.59
CA THR A 161 -5.85 6.87 -11.65
C THR A 161 -6.38 5.55 -12.20
N ASP A 162 -7.32 4.92 -11.48
CA ASP A 162 -7.85 3.58 -11.79
C ASP A 162 -6.80 2.45 -11.79
N ALA A 163 -5.72 2.64 -11.06
CA ALA A 163 -4.70 1.62 -10.88
C ALA A 163 -5.32 0.34 -10.30
N SER A 164 -4.89 -0.82 -10.80
CA SER A 164 -5.36 -2.13 -10.31
C SER A 164 -4.70 -2.55 -9.00
N ILE A 165 -3.52 -1.98 -8.69
CA ILE A 165 -2.75 -2.25 -7.48
C ILE A 165 -2.61 -0.97 -6.67
N LEU A 166 -2.96 -1.04 -5.39
CA LEU A 166 -2.75 0.02 -4.42
C LEU A 166 -1.65 -0.41 -3.44
N LEU A 167 -0.57 0.36 -3.39
CA LEU A 167 0.48 0.20 -2.40
C LEU A 167 0.29 1.27 -1.32
N CYS A 168 0.12 0.85 -0.07
CA CYS A 168 -0.17 1.73 1.04
C CYS A 168 0.92 1.60 2.11
N ASP A 169 1.64 2.67 2.39
CA ASP A 169 2.68 2.73 3.42
C ASP A 169 2.14 3.47 4.63
N GLU A 170 1.72 2.74 5.66
CA GLU A 170 1.14 3.26 6.91
C GLU A 170 0.08 4.36 6.71
N PRO A 171 -0.92 4.15 5.84
CA PRO A 171 -1.76 5.23 5.32
C PRO A 171 -2.66 5.91 6.35
N PHE A 172 -2.80 5.34 7.56
CA PHE A 172 -3.69 5.87 8.60
C PHE A 172 -2.97 6.25 9.90
N SER A 173 -1.65 6.07 9.97
CA SER A 173 -0.87 6.24 11.20
C SER A 173 -0.78 7.69 11.71
N SER A 174 -1.03 8.67 10.86
CA SER A 174 -1.02 10.10 11.22
C SER A 174 -2.37 10.62 11.74
N LEU A 175 -3.38 9.75 11.83
CA LEU A 175 -4.75 10.11 12.24
C LEU A 175 -5.03 9.66 13.67
N ASP A 176 -5.97 10.36 14.35
CA ASP A 176 -6.55 9.87 15.58
C ASP A 176 -7.30 8.55 15.36
N GLU A 177 -7.40 7.69 16.39
CA GLU A 177 -7.92 6.32 16.23
C GLU A 177 -9.36 6.27 15.70
N ILE A 178 -10.24 7.21 16.11
CA ILE A 178 -11.64 7.22 15.67
C ILE A 178 -11.73 7.55 14.17
N THR A 179 -10.99 8.57 13.73
CA THR A 179 -10.91 8.95 12.32
C THR A 179 -10.25 7.85 11.50
N ALA A 180 -9.16 7.27 11.99
CA ALA A 180 -8.45 6.18 11.33
C ALA A 180 -9.34 4.95 11.15
N GLN A 181 -10.09 4.53 12.17
CA GLN A 181 -10.99 3.38 12.10
C GLN A 181 -12.04 3.55 10.98
N ARG A 182 -12.73 4.70 10.96
CA ARG A 182 -13.74 4.98 9.93
C ARG A 182 -13.13 5.00 8.53
N LEU A 183 -11.97 5.64 8.38
CA LEU A 183 -11.30 5.73 7.09
C LEU A 183 -10.78 4.38 6.60
N ARG A 184 -10.31 3.50 7.49
CA ARG A 184 -9.94 2.10 7.18
C ARG A 184 -11.11 1.31 6.61
N GLU A 185 -12.27 1.37 7.27
CA GLU A 185 -13.49 0.68 6.82
C GLU A 185 -13.95 1.18 5.44
N GLU A 186 -13.99 2.51 5.27
CA GLU A 186 -14.34 3.15 4.00
C GLU A 186 -13.36 2.77 2.90
N PHE A 187 -12.05 2.83 3.18
CA PHE A 187 -11.00 2.44 2.23
C PHE A 187 -11.13 0.97 1.82
N ALA A 188 -11.30 0.05 2.78
CA ALA A 188 -11.45 -1.38 2.51
C ALA A 188 -12.69 -1.65 1.65
N GLY A 189 -13.80 -0.95 1.91
CA GLY A 189 -15.02 -0.99 1.09
C GLY A 189 -14.72 -0.58 -0.36
N LEU A 190 -14.06 0.56 -0.54
CA LEU A 190 -13.69 1.07 -1.87
C LEU A 190 -12.77 0.12 -2.64
N VAL A 191 -11.79 -0.50 -1.97
CA VAL A 191 -10.88 -1.49 -2.58
C VAL A 191 -11.68 -2.67 -3.13
N ARG A 192 -12.59 -3.24 -2.31
CA ARG A 192 -13.44 -4.38 -2.69
C ARG A 192 -14.44 -4.03 -3.79
N GLU A 193 -15.16 -2.91 -3.66
CA GLU A 193 -16.12 -2.44 -4.66
C GLU A 193 -15.49 -2.27 -6.04
N ASN A 194 -14.22 -1.83 -6.09
CA ASN A 194 -13.50 -1.60 -7.35
C ASN A 194 -12.61 -2.78 -7.78
N GLY A 195 -12.67 -3.92 -7.07
CA GLY A 195 -11.91 -5.14 -7.41
C GLY A 195 -10.39 -4.94 -7.45
N LYS A 196 -9.86 -4.03 -6.62
CA LYS A 196 -8.42 -3.69 -6.63
C LYS A 196 -7.64 -4.64 -5.72
N THR A 197 -6.40 -4.90 -6.09
CA THR A 197 -5.41 -5.55 -5.21
C THR A 197 -4.79 -4.49 -4.33
N ALA A 198 -4.66 -4.74 -3.02
CA ALA A 198 -4.02 -3.78 -2.11
C ALA A 198 -2.95 -4.43 -1.24
N VAL A 199 -1.82 -3.76 -1.10
CA VAL A 199 -0.74 -4.15 -0.19
C VAL A 199 -0.55 -3.03 0.82
N PHE A 200 -0.84 -3.34 2.08
CA PHE A 200 -0.68 -2.40 3.19
C PHE A 200 0.56 -2.73 3.98
N ILE A 201 1.40 -1.74 4.17
CA ILE A 201 2.46 -1.81 5.15
C ILE A 201 1.95 -1.17 6.43
N THR A 202 2.02 -1.89 7.54
CA THR A 202 1.63 -1.37 8.85
C THR A 202 2.48 -1.99 9.96
N HIS A 203 2.53 -1.31 11.09
CA HIS A 203 3.03 -1.85 12.36
C HIS A 203 1.88 -2.14 13.35
N SER A 204 0.64 -1.81 12.98
CA SER A 204 -0.56 -1.99 13.81
C SER A 204 -1.24 -3.32 13.51
N ILE A 205 -1.28 -4.20 14.52
CA ILE A 205 -2.02 -5.48 14.44
C ILE A 205 -3.51 -5.22 14.23
N ASN A 206 -4.06 -4.20 14.90
CA ASN A 206 -5.47 -3.83 14.76
C ASN A 206 -5.81 -3.48 13.31
N GLU A 207 -4.98 -2.65 12.69
CA GLU A 207 -5.15 -2.27 11.30
C GLU A 207 -5.08 -3.49 10.38
N ALA A 208 -4.07 -4.34 10.55
CA ALA A 208 -3.90 -5.54 9.74
C ALA A 208 -5.11 -6.48 9.81
N LEU A 209 -5.65 -6.71 11.02
CA LEU A 209 -6.82 -7.57 11.23
C LEU A 209 -8.12 -6.92 10.76
N GLN A 210 -8.24 -5.59 10.86
CA GLN A 210 -9.47 -4.88 10.49
C GLN A 210 -9.70 -4.86 8.97
N ILE A 211 -8.65 -4.63 8.18
CA ILE A 211 -8.79 -4.36 6.75
C ILE A 211 -8.26 -5.48 5.84
N GLY A 212 -7.28 -6.27 6.30
CA GLY A 212 -6.68 -7.32 5.48
C GLY A 212 -7.65 -8.48 5.19
N ASP A 213 -7.45 -9.13 4.06
CA ASP A 213 -7.96 -10.47 3.79
C ASP A 213 -6.90 -11.51 4.14
N ARG A 214 -5.64 -11.07 4.25
CA ARG A 214 -4.47 -11.85 4.63
C ARG A 214 -3.47 -11.00 5.39
N VAL A 215 -2.88 -11.53 6.44
CA VAL A 215 -1.83 -10.90 7.23
C VAL A 215 -0.55 -11.68 7.07
N ILE A 216 0.52 -10.99 6.67
CA ILE A 216 1.86 -11.54 6.54
C ILE A 216 2.77 -10.82 7.52
N VAL A 217 3.30 -11.56 8.50
CA VAL A 217 4.25 -11.02 9.48
C VAL A 217 5.66 -11.23 8.97
N MET A 218 6.41 -10.15 8.92
CA MET A 218 7.79 -10.12 8.42
C MET A 218 8.78 -9.90 9.57
N THR A 219 9.85 -10.66 9.56
CA THR A 219 11.00 -10.51 10.47
C THR A 219 12.18 -9.83 9.77
N ARG A 220 13.26 -9.54 10.51
CA ARG A 220 14.48 -8.93 9.98
C ARG A 220 15.57 -10.00 9.78
N PRO A 221 16.24 -10.09 8.60
CA PRO A 221 15.87 -9.40 7.33
C PRO A 221 14.48 -9.82 6.86
N ALA A 222 13.88 -9.09 5.90
CA ALA A 222 12.51 -9.36 5.46
C ALA A 222 12.35 -10.80 4.96
N LYS A 223 11.72 -11.61 5.79
CA LYS A 223 11.26 -12.98 5.52
C LYS A 223 9.85 -13.12 6.04
N VAL A 224 9.07 -13.99 5.43
CA VAL A 224 7.75 -14.37 5.96
C VAL A 224 7.96 -15.25 7.19
N ALA A 225 7.54 -14.77 8.35
CA ALA A 225 7.56 -15.52 9.59
C ALA A 225 6.21 -16.13 9.94
N TYR A 226 5.13 -15.46 9.54
CA TYR A 226 3.77 -15.95 9.70
C TYR A 226 2.91 -15.43 8.55
N ASP A 227 2.00 -16.26 8.06
CA ASP A 227 1.14 -15.97 6.92
C ASP A 227 -0.22 -16.59 7.19
N VAL A 228 -1.25 -15.76 7.31
CA VAL A 228 -2.60 -16.20 7.65
C VAL A 228 -3.64 -15.48 6.81
N ARG A 229 -4.58 -16.23 6.23
CA ARG A 229 -5.81 -15.69 5.63
C ARG A 229 -6.85 -15.49 6.70
N LEU A 230 -7.51 -14.34 6.66
CA LEU A 230 -8.58 -14.00 7.58
C LEU A 230 -9.91 -14.49 6.99
N ASP A 231 -10.70 -15.17 7.82
CA ASP A 231 -12.04 -15.59 7.42
C ASP A 231 -13.03 -14.42 7.65
N PRO A 232 -13.65 -13.89 6.60
CA PRO A 232 -14.60 -12.79 6.74
C PRO A 232 -15.82 -13.14 7.63
N GLU A 233 -16.21 -14.42 7.66
CA GLU A 233 -17.36 -14.90 8.45
C GLU A 233 -17.01 -15.14 9.93
N ALA A 234 -15.72 -15.35 10.22
CA ALA A 234 -15.21 -15.58 11.56
C ALA A 234 -14.54 -14.34 12.18
N LYS A 235 -14.66 -13.16 11.57
CA LYS A 235 -14.13 -11.90 12.12
C LYS A 235 -14.62 -11.71 13.56
N GLY A 236 -13.68 -11.45 14.47
CA GLY A 236 -13.91 -11.30 15.91
C GLY A 236 -13.71 -12.58 16.71
N ALA A 237 -14.17 -13.76 16.28
CA ALA A 237 -14.00 -15.00 17.02
C ALA A 237 -12.57 -15.58 16.92
N GLN A 238 -11.90 -15.43 15.77
CA GLN A 238 -10.54 -15.89 15.54
C GLN A 238 -9.47 -14.82 15.80
N ASP A 239 -9.87 -13.55 15.87
CA ASP A 239 -8.94 -12.42 15.99
C ASP A 239 -8.05 -12.54 17.24
N GLY A 240 -8.55 -13.06 18.35
CA GLY A 240 -7.78 -13.24 19.57
C GLY A 240 -6.62 -14.23 19.42
N ALA A 241 -6.86 -15.39 18.81
CA ALA A 241 -5.83 -16.41 18.60
C ALA A 241 -4.80 -15.96 17.55
N ILE A 242 -5.26 -15.34 16.44
CA ILE A 242 -4.38 -14.80 15.40
C ILE A 242 -3.53 -13.67 15.98
N ARG A 243 -4.11 -12.76 16.76
CA ARG A 243 -3.41 -11.68 17.45
C ARG A 243 -2.29 -12.22 18.35
N ALA A 244 -2.62 -13.17 19.24
CA ALA A 244 -1.64 -13.76 20.15
C ALA A 244 -0.46 -14.39 19.36
N ARG A 245 -0.74 -15.07 18.26
CA ARG A 245 0.30 -15.65 17.39
C ARG A 245 1.15 -14.60 16.72
N ILE A 246 0.54 -13.51 16.23
CA ILE A 246 1.28 -12.38 15.65
C ILE A 246 2.19 -11.73 16.70
N GLU A 247 1.67 -11.49 17.91
CA GLU A 247 2.44 -10.91 19.03
C GLU A 247 3.64 -11.79 19.41
N GLU A 248 3.46 -13.10 19.48
CA GLU A 248 4.53 -14.08 19.71
C GLU A 248 5.63 -13.99 18.63
N VAL A 249 5.24 -14.00 17.36
CA VAL A 249 6.18 -13.91 16.22
C VAL A 249 6.91 -12.57 16.21
N LEU A 250 6.24 -11.49 16.58
CA LEU A 250 6.86 -10.17 16.67
C LEU A 250 7.79 -10.03 17.90
N ALA A 251 7.55 -10.81 18.96
CA ALA A 251 8.41 -10.80 20.16
C ALA A 251 9.73 -11.55 19.95
N ALA A 252 9.72 -12.58 19.11
CA ALA A 252 10.89 -13.40 18.76
C ALA A 252 11.90 -12.62 17.89
#